data_4f0478fe2e98c9f2eb8207c5fb68162a
#
_entry.id   4f0478fe2e98c9f2eb8207c5fb68162a
#
_cell.length_a   1.000
_cell.length_b   1.000
_cell.length_c   1.000
_cell.angle_alpha   90.00
_cell.angle_beta   90.00
_cell.angle_gamma   90.00
#
_symmetry.space_group_name_H-M   'P 1'
#
loop_
_entity.id
_entity.type
_entity.pdbx_description
1 polymer ?
#
loop_
_entity_poly.entity_id
_entity_poly.type
_entity_poly.pdbx_seq_one_letter_code
_entity_poly.pdbx_strand_id
1 'polypeptide(L)'
;MNKKAVLEGLLFVVGDEGITMDEIMNILEIDSSTAKELVLSLKNDYLNEDSGLRTDYLGNSLKLTTKIEHKDYYKKLIEESNHTLSASALETLAIIAYNE
;
A
#
# COMPACT_ATOMS: atom_id res chain seq x y z
N MET A 1 -8.90 -16.27 -13.33
CA MET A 1 -8.01 -15.20 -12.84
C MET A 1 -8.57 -14.64 -11.54
N ASN A 2 -7.71 -14.42 -10.58
CA ASN A 2 -8.11 -13.88 -9.28
C ASN A 2 -7.96 -12.36 -9.30
N LYS A 3 -9.08 -11.65 -9.34
CA LYS A 3 -9.05 -10.18 -9.44
C LYS A 3 -8.47 -9.51 -8.18
N LYS A 4 -8.60 -10.15 -7.03
CA LYS A 4 -8.00 -9.62 -5.81
C LYS A 4 -6.46 -9.66 -5.93
N ALA A 5 -5.92 -10.74 -6.49
CA ALA A 5 -4.49 -10.84 -6.72
C ALA A 5 -4.01 -9.79 -7.73
N VAL A 6 -4.82 -9.52 -8.75
CA VAL A 6 -4.48 -8.47 -9.72
C VAL A 6 -4.48 -7.11 -9.04
N LEU A 7 -5.45 -6.86 -8.16
CA LEU A 7 -5.49 -5.61 -7.40
C LEU A 7 -4.23 -5.44 -6.56
N GLU A 8 -3.81 -6.50 -5.90
CA GLU A 8 -2.58 -6.45 -5.12
C GLU A 8 -1.38 -6.07 -5.98
N GLY A 9 -1.29 -6.68 -7.17
CA GLY A 9 -0.23 -6.35 -8.11
C GLY A 9 -0.28 -4.90 -8.57
N LEU A 10 -1.49 -4.40 -8.82
CA LEU A 10 -1.66 -3.00 -9.22
C LEU A 10 -1.15 -2.05 -8.13
N LEU A 11 -1.44 -2.37 -6.87
CA LEU A 11 -0.97 -1.57 -5.75
C LEU A 11 0.56 -1.56 -5.68
N PHE A 12 1.18 -2.67 -6.01
CA PHE A 12 2.64 -2.74 -6.04
C PHE A 12 3.20 -1.87 -7.16
N VAL A 13 2.58 -1.95 -8.34
CA VAL A 13 3.06 -1.23 -9.52
C VAL A 13 2.93 0.28 -9.37
N VAL A 14 1.80 0.76 -8.81
CA VAL A 14 1.59 2.21 -8.67
C VAL A 14 2.43 2.82 -7.55
N GLY A 15 2.88 2.02 -6.60
CA GLY A 15 3.72 2.51 -5.53
C GLY A 15 3.00 3.54 -4.67
N ASP A 16 3.70 4.62 -4.31
CA ASP A 16 3.17 5.62 -3.39
C ASP A 16 2.18 6.57 -4.04
N GLU A 17 2.05 6.53 -5.35
CA GLU A 17 1.02 7.36 -6.02
C GLU A 17 -0.37 6.83 -5.75
N GLY A 18 -0.47 5.52 -5.54
CA GLY A 18 -1.74 4.89 -5.29
C GLY A 18 -2.60 4.76 -6.54
N ILE A 19 -3.76 4.13 -6.34
CA ILE A 19 -4.70 3.91 -7.45
C ILE A 19 -6.08 4.32 -6.95
N THR A 20 -6.84 5.02 -7.81
CA THR A 20 -8.18 5.46 -7.45
C THR A 20 -9.17 4.33 -7.64
N MET A 21 -10.33 4.47 -6.99
CA MET A 21 -11.41 3.50 -7.15
C MET A 21 -11.87 3.43 -8.60
N ASP A 22 -11.95 4.59 -9.28
CA ASP A 22 -12.34 4.63 -10.69
C ASP A 22 -11.36 3.85 -11.57
N GLU A 23 -10.07 3.97 -11.28
CA GLU A 23 -9.06 3.22 -12.03
C GLU A 23 -9.19 1.72 -11.78
N ILE A 24 -9.44 1.34 -10.53
CA ILE A 24 -9.64 -0.07 -10.20
C ILE A 24 -10.82 -0.64 -10.98
N MET A 25 -11.93 0.08 -10.95
CA MET A 25 -13.14 -0.37 -11.65
C MET A 25 -12.91 -0.50 -13.14
N ASN A 26 -12.21 0.45 -13.70
CA ASN A 26 -11.96 0.49 -15.14
C ASN A 26 -11.00 -0.62 -15.57
N ILE A 27 -9.90 -0.78 -14.85
CA ILE A 27 -8.87 -1.77 -15.20
C ILE A 27 -9.38 -3.19 -15.01
N LEU A 28 -10.07 -3.44 -13.90
CA LEU A 28 -10.58 -4.78 -13.59
C LEU A 28 -11.94 -5.06 -14.23
N GLU A 29 -12.55 -4.04 -14.83
CA GLU A 29 -13.86 -4.16 -15.49
C GLU A 29 -14.92 -4.68 -14.53
N ILE A 30 -15.02 -4.01 -13.39
CA ILE A 30 -15.97 -4.36 -12.33
C ILE A 30 -16.72 -3.12 -11.90
N ASP A 31 -17.85 -3.33 -11.23
CA ASP A 31 -18.64 -2.23 -10.72
C ASP A 31 -18.13 -1.75 -9.36
N SER A 32 -18.72 -0.66 -8.88
CA SER A 32 -18.33 -0.05 -7.62
C SER A 32 -18.46 -1.00 -6.44
N SER A 33 -19.55 -1.75 -6.40
CA SER A 33 -19.82 -2.66 -5.31
C SER A 33 -18.75 -3.76 -5.23
N THR A 34 -18.43 -4.35 -6.38
CA THR A 34 -17.41 -5.39 -6.46
C THR A 34 -16.03 -4.84 -6.10
N ALA A 35 -15.73 -3.64 -6.59
CA ALA A 35 -14.44 -3.01 -6.29
C ALA A 35 -14.28 -2.80 -4.78
N LYS A 36 -15.33 -2.32 -4.12
CA LYS A 36 -15.28 -2.11 -2.67
C LYS A 36 -15.08 -3.41 -1.91
N GLU A 37 -15.73 -4.47 -2.36
CA GLU A 37 -15.58 -5.78 -1.74
C GLU A 37 -14.15 -6.29 -1.89
N LEU A 38 -13.56 -6.12 -3.07
CA LEU A 38 -12.18 -6.56 -3.30
C LEU A 38 -11.20 -5.79 -2.43
N VAL A 39 -11.36 -4.48 -2.34
CA VAL A 39 -10.50 -3.65 -1.53
C VAL A 39 -10.59 -4.05 -0.06
N LEU A 40 -11.79 -4.26 0.42
CA LEU A 40 -11.99 -4.66 1.82
C LEU A 40 -11.41 -6.05 2.09
N SER A 41 -11.60 -6.97 1.17
CA SER A 41 -11.08 -8.32 1.30
C SER A 41 -9.55 -8.31 1.36
N LEU A 42 -8.92 -7.52 0.49
CA LEU A 42 -7.46 -7.40 0.49
C LEU A 42 -6.98 -6.75 1.78
N LYS A 43 -7.67 -5.71 2.23
CA LYS A 43 -7.33 -5.07 3.49
C LYS A 43 -7.35 -6.06 4.65
N ASN A 44 -8.38 -6.91 4.68
CA ASN A 44 -8.50 -7.92 5.74
C ASN A 44 -7.36 -8.93 5.71
N ASP A 45 -6.87 -9.25 4.50
CA ASP A 45 -5.75 -10.19 4.36
C ASP A 45 -4.50 -9.68 5.04
N TYR A 46 -4.35 -8.37 5.15
CA TYR A 46 -3.16 -7.76 5.73
C TYR A 46 -3.30 -7.43 7.22
N LEU A 47 -4.42 -7.76 7.83
CA LEU A 47 -4.64 -7.45 9.25
C LEU A 47 -3.88 -8.37 10.19
N ASN A 48 -3.38 -9.51 9.71
CA ASN A 48 -2.70 -10.46 10.58
C ASN A 48 -1.25 -10.04 10.85
N GLU A 49 -0.66 -10.63 11.89
CA GLU A 49 0.73 -10.31 12.30
C GLU A 49 1.77 -10.78 11.29
N ASP A 50 1.39 -11.70 10.42
CA ASP A 50 2.33 -12.28 9.46
C ASP A 50 2.60 -11.36 8.27
N SER A 51 1.85 -10.27 8.16
CA SER A 51 2.04 -9.34 7.06
C SER A 51 2.76 -8.08 7.53
N GLY A 52 3.75 -7.67 6.77
CA GLY A 52 4.45 -6.41 7.02
C GLY A 52 3.81 -5.22 6.34
N LEU A 53 2.78 -5.46 5.55
CA LEU A 53 2.11 -4.43 4.76
C LEU A 53 0.69 -4.21 5.21
N ARG A 54 0.14 -3.06 4.83
CA ARG A 54 -1.28 -2.77 4.99
C ARG A 54 -1.73 -1.89 3.82
N THR A 55 -3.03 -1.85 3.58
CA THR A 55 -3.59 -0.94 2.59
C THR A 55 -4.10 0.29 3.30
N ASP A 56 -3.99 1.42 2.64
CA ASP A 56 -4.41 2.69 3.22
C ASP A 56 -4.88 3.64 2.14
N TYR A 57 -5.79 4.54 2.50
CA TYR A 57 -6.21 5.58 1.58
C TYR A 57 -5.42 6.84 1.86
N LEU A 58 -4.95 7.47 0.78
CA LEU A 58 -4.34 8.78 0.86
C LEU A 58 -5.17 9.67 -0.07
N GLY A 59 -6.10 10.42 0.49
CA GLY A 59 -7.09 11.13 -0.31
C GLY A 59 -7.98 10.14 -1.03
N ASN A 60 -8.03 10.21 -2.35
CA ASN A 60 -8.84 9.32 -3.17
C ASN A 60 -8.09 8.08 -3.64
N SER A 61 -6.83 7.95 -3.27
CA SER A 61 -6.00 6.87 -3.78
C SER A 61 -5.75 5.81 -2.72
N LEU A 62 -5.82 4.56 -3.14
CA LEU A 62 -5.49 3.42 -2.30
C LEU A 62 -4.05 3.02 -2.57
N LYS A 63 -3.30 2.72 -1.52
CA LYS A 63 -1.91 2.31 -1.69
C LYS A 63 -1.52 1.31 -0.61
N LEU A 64 -0.38 0.64 -0.83
CA LEU A 64 0.22 -0.22 0.17
C LEU A 64 1.21 0.60 1.00
N THR A 65 1.19 0.38 2.30
CA THR A 65 2.17 0.99 3.20
C THR A 65 2.65 -0.09 4.16
N THR A 66 3.62 0.27 4.99
CA THR A 66 4.14 -0.65 6.00
C THR A 66 3.34 -0.55 7.28
N LYS A 67 3.43 -1.60 8.10
CA LYS A 67 2.79 -1.59 9.42
C LYS A 67 3.52 -0.64 10.35
N ILE A 68 2.76 0.20 11.04
CA ILE A 68 3.34 1.21 11.95
C ILE A 68 4.11 0.56 13.10
N GLU A 69 3.64 -0.58 13.56
CA GLU A 69 4.29 -1.27 14.68
C GLU A 69 5.69 -1.78 14.33
N HIS A 70 6.05 -1.81 13.05
CA HIS A 70 7.38 -2.24 12.61
C HIS A 70 8.32 -1.08 12.29
N LYS A 71 7.89 0.15 12.58
CA LYS A 71 8.60 1.34 12.12
C LYS A 71 10.06 1.42 12.56
N ASP A 72 10.36 0.93 13.75
CA ASP A 72 11.72 1.04 14.27
C ASP A 72 12.71 0.20 13.47
N TYR A 73 12.26 -0.91 12.91
CA TYR A 73 13.10 -1.76 12.08
C TYR A 73 13.40 -1.09 10.75
N TYR A 74 12.39 -0.50 10.14
CA TYR A 74 12.57 0.17 8.84
C TYR A 74 13.43 1.42 8.97
N LYS A 75 13.28 2.12 10.09
CA LYS A 75 14.08 3.29 10.39
C LYS A 75 15.56 2.93 10.48
N LYS A 76 15.86 1.79 11.08
CA LYS A 76 17.24 1.31 11.16
C LYS A 76 17.85 1.10 9.80
N LEU A 77 17.09 0.54 8.87
CA LEU A 77 17.57 0.33 7.52
C LEU A 77 18.01 1.65 6.88
N ILE A 78 17.20 2.68 7.05
CA ILE A 78 17.49 3.98 6.47
C ILE A 78 18.70 4.62 7.13
N GLU A 79 18.79 4.55 8.45
CA GLU A 79 19.85 5.20 9.20
C GLU A 79 21.18 4.49 9.12
N GLU A 80 21.16 3.16 9.17
CA GLU A 80 22.41 2.38 9.24
C GLU A 80 23.01 2.06 7.90
N SER A 81 22.16 1.84 6.88
CA SER A 81 22.68 1.45 5.58
C SER A 81 23.09 2.63 4.73
N ASN A 82 22.78 3.83 5.19
CA ASN A 82 23.18 5.05 4.47
C ASN A 82 22.67 5.05 3.03
N HIS A 83 21.56 4.42 2.79
CA HIS A 83 20.97 4.37 1.45
C HIS A 83 20.26 5.67 1.14
N THR A 84 20.38 6.09 -0.11
CA THR A 84 19.59 7.20 -0.61
C THR A 84 18.31 6.65 -1.19
N LEU A 85 17.18 7.01 -0.61
CA LEU A 85 15.89 6.56 -1.07
C LEU A 85 15.18 7.69 -1.80
N SER A 86 14.41 7.32 -2.82
CA SER A 86 13.58 8.29 -3.51
C SER A 86 12.46 8.76 -2.58
N ALA A 87 11.83 9.88 -2.93
CA ALA A 87 10.70 10.36 -2.17
C ALA A 87 9.59 9.31 -2.11
N SER A 88 9.37 8.59 -3.20
CA SER A 88 8.38 7.52 -3.25
C SER A 88 8.66 6.44 -2.21
N ALA A 89 9.91 5.99 -2.14
CA ALA A 89 10.28 4.94 -1.20
C ALA A 89 10.10 5.43 0.24
N LEU A 90 10.42 6.68 0.50
CA LEU A 90 10.25 7.24 1.84
C LEU A 90 8.80 7.31 2.25
N GLU A 91 7.92 7.65 1.33
CA GLU A 91 6.49 7.71 1.62
C GLU A 91 5.89 6.33 1.88
N THR A 92 6.47 5.30 1.29
CA THR A 92 6.02 3.93 1.51
C THR A 92 6.30 3.47 2.92
N LEU A 93 7.33 4.04 3.56
CA LEU A 93 7.64 3.74 4.94
C LEU A 93 6.84 4.67 5.83
N ALA A 94 5.86 4.12 6.51
CA ALA A 94 4.84 4.89 7.23
C ALA A 94 5.38 5.90 8.24
N ILE A 95 6.64 5.79 8.62
CA ILE A 95 7.21 6.62 9.69
C ILE A 95 7.95 7.84 9.19
N ILE A 96 8.31 7.87 7.92
CA ILE A 96 9.25 8.90 7.44
C ILE A 96 8.67 10.30 7.55
N ALA A 97 7.40 10.45 7.22
CA ALA A 97 6.77 11.75 7.19
C ALA A 97 6.76 12.45 8.55
N TYR A 98 6.96 11.70 9.62
CA TYR A 98 6.89 12.26 10.96
C TYR A 98 8.22 12.55 11.60
N ASN A 99 9.28 12.17 10.95
CA ASN A 99 10.62 12.30 11.54
C ASN A 99 11.44 13.41 10.92
N GLU A 100 10.80 14.22 10.16
CA GLU A 100 11.43 15.35 9.51
C GLU A 100 11.69 16.52 10.42
#